data_a2b7937c73ddf592fc76e90e3a0ac791
#
_entry.id   a2b7937c73ddf592fc76e90e3a0ac791
#
_cell.length_a   1.000
_cell.length_b   1.000
_cell.length_c   1.000
_cell.angle_alpha   90.00
_cell.angle_beta   90.00
_cell.angle_gamma   90.00
#
_symmetry.space_group_name_H-M   'P 1'
#
loop_
_entity.id
_entity.type
_entity.pdbx_description
1 polymer ?
#
loop_
_entity_poly.entity_id
_entity_poly.type
_entity_poly.pdbx_seq_one_letter_code
_entity_poly.pdbx_strand_id
1 'polypeptide(L)'
;MSPLKINHSLSCIFALSAVILSSAMAQQSTPPSAEPFPPDSPGESRAATDLRVSGPNQDASWLFPITRLDELLPSWIQFGGQFRNRVESQDGLNFAPVNDAYNLTQLRLGVYIQPTSWLEIVGVTQDSRVFFNHHVATGSPYQNIWDIREAYVKVGSSTEGWIDLVAGRQMFSFGDERVIGPSDWLNMGRTFDTVRVDLHHPGVEVSIFAASVISAIDGQIDHHIEGNNMYGIYSTFTHLLRHTTIEPYLLWRVAPSTTSLPETEGRGNLSEVTGGARIAGTLLNNFDYDVEMNKQTGSLGPDTIDAWAGHWNAGYTFHEARIYPRVFAEYNYASGNKNPNGTTWGTHDQIYPSAHDKISFADQFGWRNIEDIRVGVDEKIGKKWTLTEMVDDFWLATKNDAVYASSGSIAIAAHPGATSSHLGTELDLIADYKQNRHITYGFGFCHLFTGEYLNQAAHGKDYNYPFAYVTYVF
;
A
#
# COMPACT_ATOMS: atom_id res chain seq x y z
N MET A 1 -13.85 -7.87 -36.23
CA MET A 1 -12.60 -8.38 -35.63
C MET A 1 -11.45 -7.60 -36.22
N SER A 2 -11.07 -6.50 -35.59
CA SER A 2 -9.87 -5.75 -35.95
C SER A 2 -8.68 -6.32 -35.18
N PRO A 3 -7.48 -6.42 -35.79
CA PRO A 3 -6.32 -6.94 -35.09
C PRO A 3 -5.90 -5.96 -34.00
N LEU A 4 -5.62 -6.49 -32.79
CA LEU A 4 -4.97 -5.77 -31.71
C LEU A 4 -3.69 -5.11 -32.24
N LYS A 5 -3.63 -3.79 -32.20
CA LYS A 5 -2.36 -3.06 -32.38
C LYS A 5 -1.57 -3.25 -31.09
N ILE A 6 -0.62 -4.19 -31.09
CA ILE A 6 0.40 -4.31 -30.04
C ILE A 6 1.24 -3.03 -30.11
N ASN A 7 1.13 -2.20 -29.08
CA ASN A 7 1.88 -0.94 -28.99
C ASN A 7 3.39 -1.23 -28.89
N HIS A 8 4.18 -0.43 -29.58
CA HIS A 8 5.66 -0.54 -29.62
C HIS A 8 6.37 -0.42 -28.26
N SER A 9 5.67 0.01 -27.22
CA SER A 9 6.20 0.15 -25.84
C SER A 9 6.54 -1.21 -25.17
N LEU A 10 5.75 -2.26 -25.41
CA LEU A 10 6.07 -3.59 -24.87
C LEU A 10 7.40 -4.15 -25.44
N SER A 11 7.74 -3.83 -26.69
CA SER A 11 8.96 -4.33 -27.32
C SER A 11 10.25 -3.75 -26.73
N CYS A 12 10.22 -2.54 -26.16
CA CYS A 12 11.40 -1.91 -25.55
C CYS A 12 11.75 -2.50 -24.17
N ILE A 13 10.74 -2.88 -23.37
CA ILE A 13 10.96 -3.42 -22.01
C ILE A 13 11.53 -4.83 -22.09
N PHE A 14 10.97 -5.68 -22.95
CA PHE A 14 11.54 -7.01 -23.19
C PHE A 14 12.95 -6.96 -23.79
N ALA A 15 13.31 -5.89 -24.51
CA ALA A 15 14.66 -5.71 -25.05
C ALA A 15 15.67 -5.31 -23.96
N LEU A 16 15.28 -4.49 -22.97
CA LEU A 16 16.17 -4.09 -21.86
C LEU A 16 16.42 -5.27 -20.91
N SER A 17 15.39 -5.99 -20.52
CA SER A 17 15.50 -7.19 -19.69
C SER A 17 16.27 -8.32 -20.40
N ALA A 18 16.11 -8.47 -21.71
CA ALA A 18 16.86 -9.46 -22.50
C ALA A 18 18.36 -9.15 -22.60
N VAL A 19 18.77 -7.89 -22.60
CA VAL A 19 20.19 -7.48 -22.61
C VAL A 19 20.84 -7.76 -21.25
N ILE A 20 20.12 -7.57 -20.15
CA ILE A 20 20.59 -7.86 -18.79
C ILE A 20 20.68 -9.38 -18.57
N LEU A 21 19.70 -10.16 -19.04
CA LEU A 21 19.70 -11.63 -18.98
C LEU A 21 20.85 -12.26 -19.80
N SER A 22 21.18 -11.71 -20.97
CA SER A 22 22.25 -12.26 -21.82
C SER A 22 23.66 -12.05 -21.25
N SER A 23 23.88 -10.99 -20.44
CA SER A 23 25.16 -10.78 -19.76
C SER A 23 25.32 -11.58 -18.45
N ALA A 24 24.21 -12.02 -17.83
CA ALA A 24 24.20 -12.76 -16.57
C ALA A 24 24.54 -14.27 -16.72
N MET A 25 24.35 -14.84 -17.90
CA MET A 25 24.58 -16.28 -18.13
C MET A 25 26.08 -16.69 -18.29
N ALA A 26 27.02 -15.76 -18.21
CA ALA A 26 28.42 -16.01 -18.57
C ALA A 26 29.35 -16.39 -17.40
N GLN A 27 28.90 -16.51 -16.15
CA GLN A 27 29.78 -16.92 -15.04
C GLN A 27 29.08 -17.88 -14.07
N GLN A 28 29.48 -19.15 -14.09
CA GLN A 28 29.15 -20.16 -13.09
C GLN A 28 29.98 -19.96 -11.81
N SER A 29 29.36 -19.46 -10.75
CA SER A 29 29.83 -19.68 -9.38
C SER A 29 28.60 -20.14 -8.56
N THR A 30 28.79 -21.14 -7.67
CA THR A 30 27.73 -21.67 -6.79
C THR A 30 27.05 -20.52 -6.05
N PRO A 31 25.74 -20.29 -6.26
CA PRO A 31 25.04 -19.22 -5.60
C PRO A 31 24.86 -19.49 -4.10
N PRO A 32 24.97 -18.50 -3.20
CA PRO A 32 24.44 -18.63 -1.87
C PRO A 32 22.94 -18.91 -1.96
N SER A 33 22.40 -19.70 -1.01
CA SER A 33 20.95 -19.92 -0.90
C SER A 33 20.23 -18.56 -0.77
N ALA A 34 19.59 -18.13 -1.83
CA ALA A 34 18.76 -16.94 -1.78
C ALA A 34 17.45 -17.29 -1.05
N GLU A 35 17.05 -16.47 -0.11
CA GLU A 35 15.67 -16.51 0.37
C GLU A 35 14.73 -16.22 -0.79
N PRO A 36 13.59 -16.93 -0.91
CA PRO A 36 12.58 -16.62 -1.92
C PRO A 36 12.16 -15.15 -1.80
N PHE A 37 11.75 -14.55 -2.91
CA PHE A 37 11.07 -13.25 -2.84
C PHE A 37 9.91 -13.39 -1.86
N PRO A 38 9.76 -12.49 -0.87
CA PRO A 38 8.50 -12.39 -0.17
C PRO A 38 7.42 -12.12 -1.22
N PRO A 39 6.19 -12.56 -1.00
CA PRO A 39 5.07 -12.26 -1.91
C PRO A 39 4.67 -10.77 -1.95
N ASP A 40 5.52 -9.89 -1.44
CA ASP A 40 5.28 -8.47 -1.28
C ASP A 40 6.07 -7.69 -2.34
N SER A 41 5.43 -6.72 -2.97
CA SER A 41 6.03 -5.84 -3.98
C SER A 41 7.20 -5.03 -3.39
N PRO A 42 8.31 -4.84 -4.14
CA PRO A 42 9.35 -3.90 -3.73
C PRO A 42 8.82 -2.46 -3.84
N GLY A 43 9.21 -1.59 -2.89
CA GLY A 43 8.86 -0.16 -2.90
C GLY A 43 8.02 0.32 -1.72
N GLU A 44 7.19 -0.52 -1.10
CA GLU A 44 6.70 -0.24 0.25
C GLU A 44 7.53 -1.06 1.25
N SER A 45 8.30 -0.36 2.08
CA SER A 45 8.65 -0.97 3.34
C SER A 45 7.32 -1.22 4.05
N ARG A 46 6.93 -2.50 4.31
CA ARG A 46 5.89 -2.80 5.29
C ARG A 46 6.04 -1.80 6.41
N ALA A 47 4.98 -1.07 6.71
CA ALA A 47 5.03 -0.05 7.73
C ALA A 47 5.69 -0.66 8.94
N ALA A 48 6.89 -0.19 9.24
CA ALA A 48 7.55 -0.63 10.45
C ALA A 48 6.68 -0.13 11.60
N THR A 49 5.78 -0.99 12.07
CA THR A 49 5.00 -0.74 13.28
C THR A 49 5.94 -0.64 14.47
N ASP A 50 7.14 -1.17 14.33
CA ASP A 50 8.19 -1.16 15.33
C ASP A 50 9.43 -0.44 14.77
N LEU A 51 9.72 0.75 15.29
CA LEU A 51 10.87 1.55 14.91
C LEU A 51 12.18 1.10 15.57
N ARG A 52 12.15 0.06 16.41
CA ARG A 52 13.35 -0.49 17.06
C ARG A 52 14.21 -1.25 16.06
N VAL A 53 15.48 -0.95 16.03
CA VAL A 53 16.42 -1.67 15.18
C VAL A 53 16.85 -2.98 15.83
N SER A 54 16.42 -4.10 15.28
CA SER A 54 16.70 -5.43 15.82
C SER A 54 18.16 -5.86 15.63
N GLY A 55 18.72 -6.56 16.65
CA GLY A 55 20.00 -7.25 16.61
C GLY A 55 21.18 -6.47 17.20
N PRO A 56 22.33 -7.14 17.45
CA PRO A 56 23.48 -6.52 18.08
C PRO A 56 24.05 -5.40 17.21
N ASN A 57 24.33 -4.28 17.86
CA ASN A 57 24.91 -3.11 17.19
C ASN A 57 26.39 -3.37 16.88
N GLN A 58 26.72 -3.63 15.62
CA GLN A 58 28.10 -3.77 15.12
C GLN A 58 28.58 -2.51 14.37
N ASP A 59 27.74 -1.49 14.27
CA ASP A 59 28.02 -0.27 13.50
C ASP A 59 28.64 0.81 14.39
N ALA A 60 29.27 1.80 13.77
CA ALA A 60 29.93 2.88 14.51
C ALA A 60 28.93 3.67 15.36
N SER A 61 29.09 3.61 16.66
CA SER A 61 28.13 4.06 17.69
C SER A 61 27.75 5.56 17.63
N TRP A 62 28.51 6.40 16.93
CA TRP A 62 28.18 7.81 16.77
C TRP A 62 27.10 8.07 15.70
N LEU A 63 26.86 7.09 14.79
CA LEU A 63 25.81 7.16 13.78
C LEU A 63 24.42 6.78 14.34
N PHE A 64 24.36 6.18 15.52
CA PHE A 64 23.14 5.61 16.07
C PHE A 64 22.95 5.98 17.56
N PRO A 65 22.65 7.28 17.84
CA PRO A 65 22.61 7.79 19.21
C PRO A 65 21.51 7.11 20.08
N ILE A 66 20.41 6.67 19.49
CA ILE A 66 19.30 6.01 20.23
C ILE A 66 19.70 4.63 20.71
N THR A 67 20.42 3.85 19.90
CA THR A 67 20.93 2.53 20.35
C THR A 67 21.83 2.65 21.59
N ARG A 68 22.59 3.74 21.70
CA ARG A 68 23.37 4.04 22.90
C ARG A 68 22.51 4.41 24.10
N LEU A 69 21.40 5.10 23.87
CA LEU A 69 20.46 5.45 24.94
C LEU A 69 19.84 4.17 25.51
N ASP A 70 19.43 3.23 24.67
CA ASP A 70 18.87 1.94 25.11
C ASP A 70 19.85 1.11 25.93
N GLU A 71 21.17 1.16 25.62
CA GLU A 71 22.21 0.49 26.42
C GLU A 71 22.33 1.05 27.84
N LEU A 72 21.92 2.30 28.07
CA LEU A 72 21.97 2.98 29.37
C LEU A 72 20.67 2.82 30.17
N LEU A 73 19.60 2.33 29.57
CA LEU A 73 18.28 2.20 30.15
C LEU A 73 18.01 0.76 30.60
N PRO A 74 17.04 0.55 31.50
CA PRO A 74 16.53 -0.78 31.77
C PRO A 74 16.00 -1.43 30.48
N SER A 75 16.25 -2.74 30.30
CA SER A 75 15.88 -3.50 29.09
C SER A 75 14.37 -3.48 28.74
N TRP A 76 13.52 -3.05 29.67
CA TRP A 76 12.09 -2.92 29.47
C TRP A 76 11.65 -1.54 28.92
N ILE A 77 12.60 -0.60 28.69
CA ILE A 77 12.37 0.66 27.98
C ILE A 77 13.27 0.68 26.76
N GLN A 78 12.70 0.89 25.59
CA GLN A 78 13.42 1.03 24.35
C GLN A 78 12.91 2.24 23.57
N PHE A 79 13.79 2.85 22.80
CA PHE A 79 13.46 3.92 21.88
C PHE A 79 13.68 3.46 20.44
N GLY A 80 13.00 4.10 19.52
CA GLY A 80 13.22 3.92 18.10
C GLY A 80 12.88 5.20 17.36
N GLY A 81 13.44 5.36 16.19
CA GLY A 81 13.13 6.52 15.38
C GLY A 81 13.32 6.24 13.90
N GLN A 82 12.63 7.03 13.10
CA GLN A 82 12.77 7.03 11.64
C GLN A 82 12.76 8.45 11.13
N PHE A 83 13.68 8.75 10.25
CA PHE A 83 13.65 9.95 9.44
C PHE A 83 13.60 9.56 7.97
N ARG A 84 12.60 10.07 7.24
CA ARG A 84 12.50 9.93 5.79
C ARG A 84 12.51 11.31 5.14
N ASN A 85 13.35 11.47 4.12
CA ASN A 85 13.30 12.62 3.23
C ASN A 85 13.03 12.12 1.80
N ARG A 86 12.05 12.72 1.12
CA ARG A 86 11.65 12.34 -0.23
C ARG A 86 11.41 13.57 -1.09
N VAL A 87 12.05 13.59 -2.26
CA VAL A 87 11.80 14.57 -3.31
C VAL A 87 10.93 13.94 -4.36
N GLU A 88 9.87 14.62 -4.74
CA GLU A 88 8.93 14.20 -5.77
C GLU A 88 8.72 15.31 -6.78
N SER A 89 8.47 14.93 -8.03
CA SER A 89 7.95 15.82 -9.05
C SER A 89 6.74 15.19 -9.73
N GLN A 90 5.71 15.99 -9.94
CA GLN A 90 4.49 15.60 -10.65
C GLN A 90 4.34 16.52 -11.86
N ASP A 91 4.49 15.98 -13.09
CA ASP A 91 4.24 16.69 -14.34
C ASP A 91 2.99 16.10 -15.00
N GLY A 92 1.99 16.92 -15.20
CA GLY A 92 0.69 16.47 -15.70
C GLY A 92 -0.37 16.29 -14.61
N LEU A 93 -0.30 17.05 -13.51
CA LEU A 93 -1.30 17.01 -12.43
C LEU A 93 -2.73 17.08 -12.97
N ASN A 94 -3.60 16.14 -12.54
CA ASN A 94 -4.95 15.97 -13.03
C ASN A 94 -5.04 15.83 -14.57
N PHE A 95 -3.99 15.26 -15.19
CA PHE A 95 -3.83 15.11 -16.64
C PHE A 95 -3.88 16.43 -17.40
N ALA A 96 -3.53 17.54 -16.73
CA ALA A 96 -3.44 18.90 -17.28
C ALA A 96 -1.98 19.35 -17.38
N PRO A 97 -1.64 20.40 -18.15
CA PRO A 97 -0.28 20.93 -18.26
C PRO A 97 0.12 21.74 -17.00
N VAL A 98 0.05 21.10 -15.84
CA VAL A 98 0.38 21.64 -14.52
C VAL A 98 1.43 20.75 -13.87
N ASN A 99 2.48 21.34 -13.33
CA ASN A 99 3.60 20.62 -12.71
C ASN A 99 3.85 21.14 -11.30
N ASP A 100 4.30 20.27 -10.43
CA ASP A 100 4.83 20.62 -9.12
C ASP A 100 6.05 19.78 -8.78
N ALA A 101 6.97 20.34 -8.00
CA ALA A 101 8.10 19.61 -7.45
C ALA A 101 8.30 20.06 -6.01
N TYR A 102 8.36 19.10 -5.10
CA TYR A 102 8.36 19.38 -3.67
C TYR A 102 9.23 18.37 -2.92
N ASN A 103 9.52 18.74 -1.67
CA ASN A 103 10.24 17.89 -0.73
C ASN A 103 9.35 17.53 0.45
N LEU A 104 9.34 16.26 0.80
CA LEU A 104 8.63 15.71 1.94
C LEU A 104 9.62 15.29 3.01
N THR A 105 9.40 15.70 4.26
CA THR A 105 10.11 15.16 5.40
C THR A 105 9.16 14.49 6.36
N GLN A 106 9.60 13.39 6.96
CA GLN A 106 8.87 12.66 7.98
C GLN A 106 9.85 12.26 9.08
N LEU A 107 9.55 12.64 10.31
CA LEU A 107 10.26 12.21 11.50
C LEU A 107 9.31 11.47 12.42
N ARG A 108 9.66 10.25 12.82
CA ARG A 108 8.96 9.45 13.81
C ARG A 108 9.88 9.21 15.00
N LEU A 109 9.36 9.35 16.21
CA LEU A 109 10.04 9.03 17.46
C LEU A 109 9.14 8.15 18.30
N GLY A 110 9.64 6.98 18.67
CA GLY A 110 8.92 5.96 19.40
C GLY A 110 9.52 5.66 20.78
N VAL A 111 8.66 5.40 21.74
CA VAL A 111 9.00 4.82 23.06
C VAL A 111 8.20 3.55 23.27
N TYR A 112 8.88 2.50 23.67
CA TYR A 112 8.35 1.16 23.89
C TYR A 112 8.67 0.74 25.32
N ILE A 113 7.63 0.48 26.12
CA ILE A 113 7.73 0.14 27.54
C ILE A 113 7.14 -1.25 27.74
N GLN A 114 7.98 -2.24 28.02
CA GLN A 114 7.58 -3.64 28.22
C GLN A 114 8.11 -4.17 29.57
N PRO A 115 7.47 -3.78 30.69
CA PRO A 115 7.93 -4.15 32.02
C PRO A 115 7.78 -5.65 32.33
N THR A 116 6.90 -6.35 31.63
CA THR A 116 6.68 -7.80 31.72
C THR A 116 6.41 -8.37 30.31
N SER A 117 6.49 -9.69 30.15
CA SER A 117 6.21 -10.36 28.88
C SER A 117 4.76 -10.20 28.39
N TRP A 118 3.83 -9.82 29.27
CA TRP A 118 2.40 -9.71 28.99
C TRP A 118 1.87 -8.27 28.98
N LEU A 119 2.72 -7.25 29.18
CA LEU A 119 2.31 -5.84 29.14
C LEU A 119 3.27 -5.03 28.28
N GLU A 120 2.75 -4.40 27.25
CA GLU A 120 3.47 -3.43 26.40
C GLU A 120 2.69 -2.12 26.31
N ILE A 121 3.40 -1.01 26.40
CA ILE A 121 2.88 0.34 26.21
C ILE A 121 3.71 0.99 25.12
N VAL A 122 3.07 1.48 24.08
CA VAL A 122 3.73 2.10 22.92
C VAL A 122 3.25 3.53 22.74
N GLY A 123 4.21 4.41 22.48
CA GLY A 123 3.94 5.78 22.07
C GLY A 123 4.85 6.18 20.91
N VAL A 124 4.28 6.58 19.78
CA VAL A 124 5.00 7.09 18.61
C VAL A 124 4.44 8.43 18.22
N THR A 125 5.32 9.44 18.14
CA THR A 125 4.98 10.75 17.58
C THR A 125 5.49 10.86 16.16
N GLN A 126 4.84 11.69 15.34
CA GLN A 126 5.23 11.96 13.95
C GLN A 126 5.18 13.44 13.64
N ASP A 127 6.17 13.92 12.90
CA ASP A 127 6.19 15.24 12.26
C ASP A 127 6.34 15.03 10.75
N SER A 128 5.39 15.52 9.97
CA SER A 128 5.37 15.39 8.51
C SER A 128 5.24 16.77 7.88
N ARG A 129 6.15 17.11 6.96
CA ARG A 129 6.16 18.43 6.32
C ARG A 129 6.34 18.35 4.82
N VAL A 130 5.77 19.31 4.11
CA VAL A 130 5.99 19.56 2.69
C VAL A 130 6.67 20.92 2.51
N PHE A 131 7.64 20.97 1.58
CA PHE A 131 8.39 22.19 1.25
C PHE A 131 8.44 22.38 -0.26
N PHE A 132 8.46 23.63 -0.69
CA PHE A 132 8.61 24.06 -2.09
C PHE A 132 7.44 23.70 -3.01
N ASN A 133 6.31 23.20 -2.47
CA ASN A 133 5.11 22.92 -3.21
C ASN A 133 4.42 24.21 -3.70
N HIS A 134 3.81 24.15 -4.90
CA HIS A 134 3.07 25.26 -5.49
C HIS A 134 1.62 24.90 -5.80
N HIS A 135 1.36 23.68 -6.22
CA HIS A 135 0.03 23.18 -6.62
C HIS A 135 -0.47 22.07 -5.70
N VAL A 136 0.46 21.27 -5.15
CA VAL A 136 0.15 20.28 -4.14
C VAL A 136 -0.21 20.97 -2.83
N ALA A 137 -1.26 20.50 -2.17
CA ALA A 137 -1.79 21.13 -0.96
C ALA A 137 -0.82 21.07 0.22
N THR A 138 -0.80 22.10 1.04
CA THR A 138 -0.33 22.00 2.43
C THR A 138 -1.44 21.37 3.27
N GLY A 139 -1.09 20.39 4.12
CA GLY A 139 -2.05 19.59 4.89
C GLY A 139 -2.13 18.16 4.36
N SER A 140 -3.20 17.44 4.72
CA SER A 140 -3.37 16.04 4.34
C SER A 140 -3.45 15.86 2.82
N PRO A 141 -2.73 14.88 2.22
CA PRO A 141 -1.89 13.83 2.86
C PRO A 141 -0.40 14.19 2.99
N TYR A 142 0.00 15.44 2.74
CA TYR A 142 1.40 15.84 2.62
C TYR A 142 2.00 16.37 3.92
N GLN A 143 1.20 17.09 4.73
CA GLN A 143 1.66 17.75 5.96
C GLN A 143 0.73 17.49 7.14
N ASN A 144 1.36 17.15 8.29
CA ASN A 144 0.77 17.16 9.63
C ASN A 144 1.91 17.38 10.65
N ILE A 145 1.91 18.55 11.28
CA ILE A 145 3.00 18.97 12.16
C ILE A 145 2.74 18.44 13.56
N TRP A 146 3.66 17.59 14.06
CA TRP A 146 3.68 17.03 15.40
C TRP A 146 2.33 16.43 15.87
N ASP A 147 2.14 15.16 15.56
CA ASP A 147 0.98 14.41 16.03
C ASP A 147 1.34 13.08 16.67
N ILE A 148 0.35 12.45 17.28
CA ILE A 148 0.43 11.11 17.86
C ILE A 148 0.10 10.10 16.77
N ARG A 149 1.13 9.41 16.28
CA ARG A 149 1.00 8.34 15.30
C ARG A 149 0.45 7.06 15.91
N GLU A 150 1.01 6.67 17.07
CA GLU A 150 0.54 5.52 17.85
C GLU A 150 0.57 5.83 19.33
N ALA A 151 -0.44 5.37 20.06
CA ALA A 151 -0.53 5.43 21.50
C ALA A 151 -1.45 4.32 22.00
N TYR A 152 -0.91 3.17 22.34
CA TYR A 152 -1.69 2.01 22.75
C TYR A 152 -1.08 1.23 23.90
N VAL A 153 -1.92 0.43 24.53
CA VAL A 153 -1.55 -0.57 25.52
C VAL A 153 -1.93 -1.95 24.98
N LYS A 154 -0.99 -2.89 25.07
CA LYS A 154 -1.20 -4.30 24.77
C LYS A 154 -1.09 -5.11 26.06
N VAL A 155 -2.08 -5.94 26.32
CA VAL A 155 -2.13 -6.89 27.43
C VAL A 155 -2.30 -8.29 26.87
N GLY A 156 -1.33 -9.17 27.15
CA GLY A 156 -1.25 -10.52 26.63
C GLY A 156 0.13 -10.82 26.07
N SER A 157 0.35 -12.03 25.62
CA SER A 157 1.62 -12.45 25.05
C SER A 157 1.39 -13.49 23.98
N SER A 158 1.72 -13.14 22.74
CA SER A 158 1.64 -14.06 21.59
C SER A 158 2.65 -15.21 21.67
N THR A 159 3.68 -15.10 22.51
CA THR A 159 4.70 -16.15 22.74
C THR A 159 4.36 -17.10 23.88
N GLU A 160 3.66 -16.61 24.92
CA GLU A 160 3.35 -17.35 26.15
C GLU A 160 1.85 -17.60 26.33
N GLY A 161 1.01 -16.87 25.59
CA GLY A 161 -0.45 -16.90 25.68
C GLY A 161 -1.13 -17.21 24.36
N TRP A 162 -2.45 -17.25 24.38
CA TRP A 162 -3.30 -17.48 23.23
C TRP A 162 -4.20 -16.29 22.90
N ILE A 163 -4.12 -15.21 23.69
CA ILE A 163 -4.95 -14.01 23.54
C ILE A 163 -4.17 -12.75 23.90
N ASP A 164 -4.31 -11.73 23.06
CA ASP A 164 -3.87 -10.36 23.33
C ASP A 164 -5.05 -9.42 23.25
N LEU A 165 -5.08 -8.41 24.12
CA LEU A 165 -5.98 -7.26 24.04
C LEU A 165 -5.13 -6.01 23.75
N VAL A 166 -5.45 -5.31 22.69
CA VAL A 166 -4.77 -4.06 22.30
C VAL A 166 -5.81 -2.93 22.25
N ALA A 167 -5.54 -1.84 22.96
CA ALA A 167 -6.44 -0.69 23.00
C ALA A 167 -5.69 0.63 22.87
N GLY A 168 -6.16 1.51 22.01
CA GLY A 168 -5.60 2.82 21.73
C GLY A 168 -5.38 3.07 20.26
N ARG A 169 -4.58 4.10 19.94
CA ARG A 169 -4.24 4.46 18.57
C ARG A 169 -3.15 3.56 18.02
N GLN A 170 -3.42 2.88 16.90
CA GLN A 170 -2.50 1.94 16.28
C GLN A 170 -2.67 1.87 14.77
N MET A 171 -1.66 1.36 14.08
CA MET A 171 -1.72 1.02 12.67
C MET A 171 -2.32 -0.37 12.48
N PHE A 172 -2.99 -0.59 11.35
CA PHE A 172 -3.39 -1.90 10.86
C PHE A 172 -2.63 -2.24 9.58
N SER A 173 -2.17 -3.49 9.49
CA SER A 173 -1.58 -4.08 8.30
C SER A 173 -2.09 -5.51 8.19
N PHE A 174 -2.99 -5.76 7.23
CA PHE A 174 -3.59 -7.07 6.99
C PHE A 174 -3.34 -7.52 5.55
N GLY A 175 -2.93 -8.79 5.40
CA GLY A 175 -2.63 -9.40 4.11
C GLY A 175 -1.54 -8.66 3.35
N ASP A 176 -1.78 -8.30 2.08
CA ASP A 176 -0.91 -7.42 1.29
C ASP A 176 -1.34 -5.94 1.36
N GLU A 177 -2.16 -5.58 2.37
CA GLU A 177 -2.63 -4.22 2.64
C GLU A 177 -3.57 -3.63 1.56
N ARG A 178 -4.09 -4.46 0.68
CA ARG A 178 -4.97 -4.04 -0.41
C ARG A 178 -6.33 -3.53 0.08
N VAL A 179 -6.81 -4.03 1.21
CA VAL A 179 -8.08 -3.62 1.83
C VAL A 179 -7.86 -2.78 3.09
N ILE A 180 -6.92 -3.15 3.94
CA ILE A 180 -6.57 -2.40 5.16
C ILE A 180 -5.06 -2.36 5.32
N GLY A 181 -4.51 -1.14 5.26
CA GLY A 181 -3.09 -0.88 5.46
C GLY A 181 -2.83 0.52 6.02
N PRO A 182 -1.62 0.76 6.55
CA PRO A 182 -1.22 2.02 7.17
C PRO A 182 -0.95 3.13 6.17
N SER A 183 -0.93 2.83 4.87
CA SER A 183 -0.64 3.78 3.78
C SER A 183 0.65 4.57 3.99
N ASP A 184 1.73 3.86 4.30
CA ASP A 184 2.97 4.46 4.83
C ASP A 184 3.80 5.18 3.77
N TRP A 185 3.51 4.95 2.47
CA TRP A 185 4.05 5.78 1.39
C TRP A 185 3.64 7.24 1.55
N LEU A 186 2.38 7.53 1.90
CA LEU A 186 1.94 8.87 2.19
C LEU A 186 2.79 9.51 3.31
N ASN A 187 3.00 10.82 3.25
CA ASN A 187 3.85 11.48 4.23
C ASN A 187 3.30 11.42 5.66
N MET A 188 1.99 11.27 5.78
CA MET A 188 1.32 11.17 7.08
C MET A 188 0.98 9.73 7.46
N GLY A 189 0.63 8.90 6.47
CA GLY A 189 0.13 7.55 6.68
C GLY A 189 -1.25 7.51 7.33
N ARG A 190 -1.71 6.32 7.76
CA ARG A 190 -3.04 6.10 8.36
C ARG A 190 -2.94 5.37 9.69
N THR A 191 -3.79 5.78 10.64
CA THR A 191 -3.96 5.12 11.94
C THR A 191 -5.42 5.07 12.34
N PHE A 192 -5.72 4.28 13.36
CA PHE A 192 -7.06 4.06 13.88
C PHE A 192 -7.07 4.14 15.41
N ASP A 193 -8.06 4.80 16.01
CA ASP A 193 -8.39 4.60 17.42
C ASP A 193 -9.20 3.31 17.52
N THR A 194 -8.73 2.33 18.31
CA THR A 194 -9.24 0.96 18.20
C THR A 194 -9.18 0.17 19.51
N VAL A 195 -10.08 -0.82 19.61
CA VAL A 195 -9.96 -1.95 20.53
C VAL A 195 -9.90 -3.21 19.69
N ARG A 196 -8.86 -4.03 19.93
CA ARG A 196 -8.60 -5.26 19.19
C ARG A 196 -8.30 -6.41 20.12
N VAL A 197 -8.82 -7.57 19.81
CA VAL A 197 -8.50 -8.85 20.44
C VAL A 197 -7.85 -9.74 19.39
N ASP A 198 -6.63 -10.19 19.68
CA ASP A 198 -5.91 -11.13 18.84
C ASP A 198 -5.86 -12.49 19.51
N LEU A 199 -6.29 -13.52 18.80
CA LEU A 199 -6.25 -14.91 19.25
C LEU A 199 -5.13 -15.63 18.49
N HIS A 200 -4.26 -16.33 19.24
CA HIS A 200 -3.10 -17.00 18.69
C HIS A 200 -3.12 -18.51 18.95
N HIS A 201 -2.91 -19.27 17.90
CA HIS A 201 -2.66 -20.69 17.95
C HIS A 201 -1.63 -21.04 16.86
N PRO A 202 -0.77 -22.06 17.04
CA PRO A 202 0.19 -22.43 15.98
C PRO A 202 -0.46 -22.56 14.59
N GLY A 203 -0.08 -21.65 13.68
CA GLY A 203 -0.63 -21.58 12.33
C GLY A 203 -2.01 -20.95 12.17
N VAL A 204 -2.55 -20.35 13.24
CA VAL A 204 -3.84 -19.64 13.20
C VAL A 204 -3.72 -18.34 14.01
N GLU A 205 -4.04 -17.24 13.37
CA GLU A 205 -4.23 -15.94 14.02
C GLU A 205 -5.61 -15.39 13.66
N VAL A 206 -6.30 -14.81 14.64
CA VAL A 206 -7.61 -14.19 14.43
C VAL A 206 -7.64 -12.86 15.16
N SER A 207 -7.80 -11.78 14.42
CA SER A 207 -7.99 -10.43 14.93
C SER A 207 -9.46 -10.05 14.86
N ILE A 208 -10.03 -9.64 16.00
CA ILE A 208 -11.40 -9.12 16.13
C ILE A 208 -11.28 -7.68 16.61
N PHE A 209 -11.85 -6.72 15.90
CA PHE A 209 -11.63 -5.32 16.21
C PHE A 209 -12.84 -4.41 15.98
N ALA A 210 -12.83 -3.30 16.72
CA ALA A 210 -13.64 -2.12 16.47
C ALA A 210 -12.69 -0.92 16.34
N ALA A 211 -12.79 -0.19 15.23
CA ALA A 211 -11.85 0.86 14.86
C ALA A 211 -12.55 2.08 14.30
N SER A 212 -12.01 3.28 14.59
CA SER A 212 -12.39 4.53 13.96
C SER A 212 -11.18 5.14 13.28
N VAL A 213 -11.30 5.48 11.99
CA VAL A 213 -10.18 6.07 11.24
C VAL A 213 -9.86 7.47 11.75
N ILE A 214 -8.59 7.80 11.84
CA ILE A 214 -8.12 9.13 12.25
C ILE A 214 -8.17 10.09 11.06
N SER A 215 -8.70 11.28 11.32
CA SER A 215 -8.64 12.42 10.41
C SER A 215 -7.42 13.27 10.76
N ALA A 216 -6.50 13.36 9.84
CA ALA A 216 -5.32 14.18 10.01
C ALA A 216 -5.63 15.66 9.71
N ILE A 217 -5.38 16.54 10.69
CA ILE A 217 -5.67 17.98 10.63
C ILE A 217 -4.40 18.75 11.01
N ASP A 218 -3.74 19.30 10.02
CA ASP A 218 -2.47 20.00 10.22
C ASP A 218 -2.54 21.06 11.33
N GLY A 219 -1.56 21.00 12.26
CA GLY A 219 -1.43 21.93 13.38
C GLY A 219 -2.41 21.67 14.56
N GLN A 220 -3.10 20.53 14.59
CA GLN A 220 -3.94 20.10 15.70
C GLN A 220 -3.60 18.65 16.06
N ILE A 221 -3.96 18.23 17.27
CA ILE A 221 -3.92 16.79 17.60
C ILE A 221 -5.04 16.10 16.83
N ASP A 222 -4.67 15.12 16.04
CA ASP A 222 -5.60 14.35 15.24
C ASP A 222 -6.62 13.60 16.10
N HIS A 223 -7.84 13.50 15.60
CA HIS A 223 -8.92 12.76 16.24
C HIS A 223 -9.65 11.89 15.20
N HIS A 224 -10.38 10.90 15.68
CA HIS A 224 -11.17 10.04 14.80
C HIS A 224 -12.33 10.82 14.17
N ILE A 225 -12.74 10.39 13.00
CA ILE A 225 -13.93 10.92 12.32
C ILE A 225 -15.16 10.34 13.03
N GLU A 226 -15.93 11.20 13.71
CA GLU A 226 -17.08 10.78 14.49
C GLU A 226 -18.10 10.01 13.62
N GLY A 227 -18.46 8.81 14.08
CA GLY A 227 -19.41 7.94 13.42
C GLY A 227 -18.85 7.14 12.21
N ASN A 228 -17.64 7.42 11.72
CA ASN A 228 -16.99 6.62 10.71
C ASN A 228 -16.23 5.47 11.38
N ASN A 229 -16.91 4.35 11.55
CA ASN A 229 -16.42 3.20 12.28
C ASN A 229 -16.30 1.97 11.38
N MET A 230 -15.36 1.10 11.72
CA MET A 230 -15.17 -0.20 11.10
C MET A 230 -15.09 -1.28 12.17
N TYR A 231 -15.83 -2.35 11.97
CA TYR A 231 -15.80 -3.54 12.78
C TYR A 231 -15.32 -4.69 11.91
N GLY A 232 -14.47 -5.55 12.44
CA GLY A 232 -13.92 -6.60 11.60
C GLY A 232 -13.47 -7.84 12.34
N ILE A 233 -13.43 -8.93 11.57
CA ILE A 233 -12.72 -10.15 11.86
C ILE A 233 -11.81 -10.43 10.70
N TYR A 234 -10.50 -10.55 10.97
CA TYR A 234 -9.48 -10.95 10.02
C TYR A 234 -8.75 -12.17 10.55
N SER A 235 -8.60 -13.20 9.74
CA SER A 235 -8.01 -14.46 10.17
C SER A 235 -6.87 -14.87 9.23
N THR A 236 -5.78 -15.43 9.78
CA THR A 236 -4.63 -15.92 9.01
C THR A 236 -4.39 -17.38 9.35
N PHE A 237 -4.41 -18.25 8.33
CA PHE A 237 -4.16 -19.69 8.44
C PHE A 237 -2.93 -20.05 7.60
N THR A 238 -1.83 -20.51 8.27
CA THR A 238 -0.57 -20.84 7.58
C THR A 238 -0.30 -22.33 7.46
N HIS A 239 -1.09 -23.17 8.14
CA HIS A 239 -0.86 -24.62 8.21
C HIS A 239 -1.95 -25.49 7.53
N LEU A 240 -2.99 -24.85 6.95
CA LEU A 240 -4.07 -25.59 6.27
C LEU A 240 -3.60 -26.25 4.98
N LEU A 241 -2.77 -25.53 4.22
CA LEU A 241 -2.11 -26.02 3.01
C LEU A 241 -0.61 -25.74 3.10
N ARG A 242 0.17 -26.62 2.49
CA ARG A 242 1.64 -26.49 2.51
C ARG A 242 2.09 -25.28 1.69
N HIS A 243 2.93 -24.42 2.28
CA HIS A 243 3.45 -23.20 1.66
C HIS A 243 2.36 -22.23 1.18
N THR A 244 1.20 -22.23 1.84
CA THR A 244 0.07 -21.38 1.50
C THR A 244 -0.48 -20.73 2.75
N THR A 245 -0.72 -19.43 2.66
CA THR A 245 -1.45 -18.65 3.65
C THR A 245 -2.86 -18.40 3.13
N ILE A 246 -3.88 -18.56 3.98
CA ILE A 246 -5.29 -18.32 3.68
C ILE A 246 -5.81 -17.31 4.68
N GLU A 247 -6.36 -16.20 4.20
CA GLU A 247 -6.76 -15.07 5.02
C GLU A 247 -8.19 -14.63 4.73
N PRO A 248 -9.20 -15.34 5.29
CA PRO A 248 -10.58 -14.89 5.19
C PRO A 248 -10.85 -13.73 6.15
N TYR A 249 -11.70 -12.79 5.71
CA TYR A 249 -12.11 -11.65 6.51
C TYR A 249 -13.57 -11.27 6.30
N LEU A 250 -14.12 -10.60 7.31
CA LEU A 250 -15.43 -9.98 7.29
C LEU A 250 -15.30 -8.60 7.95
N LEU A 251 -15.66 -7.55 7.22
CA LEU A 251 -15.57 -6.17 7.65
C LEU A 251 -16.96 -5.53 7.56
N TRP A 252 -17.29 -4.68 8.52
CA TRP A 252 -18.49 -3.88 8.50
C TRP A 252 -18.12 -2.42 8.74
N ARG A 253 -18.29 -1.58 7.72
CA ARG A 253 -18.04 -0.12 7.76
C ARG A 253 -19.36 0.63 7.88
N VAL A 254 -19.40 1.61 8.77
CA VAL A 254 -20.54 2.52 8.95
C VAL A 254 -20.06 3.96 8.97
N ALA A 255 -20.80 4.84 8.31
CA ALA A 255 -20.56 6.28 8.38
C ALA A 255 -21.89 7.04 8.21
N PRO A 256 -22.21 8.03 9.07
CA PRO A 256 -23.40 8.85 8.91
C PRO A 256 -23.26 9.79 7.71
N SER A 257 -24.38 10.24 7.15
CA SER A 257 -24.43 11.18 6.02
C SER A 257 -23.80 12.55 6.34
N THR A 258 -23.66 12.87 7.62
CA THR A 258 -22.93 14.07 8.08
C THR A 258 -21.43 13.95 7.92
N THR A 259 -20.91 12.74 7.80
CA THR A 259 -19.51 12.47 7.46
C THR A 259 -19.36 12.63 5.95
N SER A 260 -18.70 13.70 5.51
CA SER A 260 -18.40 13.90 4.09
C SER A 260 -17.34 12.90 3.67
N LEU A 261 -17.77 11.77 3.10
CA LEU A 261 -16.90 10.82 2.43
C LEU A 261 -16.92 11.15 0.95
N PRO A 262 -15.81 11.63 0.36
CA PRO A 262 -15.78 12.00 -1.07
C PRO A 262 -16.21 10.87 -1.99
N GLU A 263 -15.87 9.64 -1.60
CA GLU A 263 -16.17 8.42 -2.36
C GLU A 263 -17.66 8.05 -2.41
N THR A 264 -18.49 8.59 -1.53
CA THR A 264 -19.94 8.30 -1.49
C THR A 264 -20.79 9.36 -2.21
N GLU A 265 -20.16 10.40 -2.75
CA GLU A 265 -20.84 11.50 -3.44
C GLU A 265 -21.98 12.16 -2.63
N GLY A 266 -21.93 12.06 -1.29
CA GLY A 266 -22.96 12.64 -0.41
C GLY A 266 -24.32 11.95 -0.45
N ARG A 267 -24.41 10.69 -0.93
CA ARG A 267 -25.68 9.95 -1.12
C ARG A 267 -26.44 9.62 0.17
N GLY A 268 -25.77 9.61 1.31
CA GLY A 268 -26.44 9.35 2.58
C GLY A 268 -25.59 8.51 3.56
N ASN A 269 -26.26 7.90 4.53
CA ASN A 269 -25.58 7.04 5.49
C ASN A 269 -25.02 5.78 4.79
N LEU A 270 -23.80 5.42 5.14
CA LEU A 270 -23.14 4.19 4.71
C LEU A 270 -23.31 3.10 5.76
N SER A 271 -23.72 1.91 5.35
CA SER A 271 -23.61 0.67 6.11
C SER A 271 -23.22 -0.45 5.13
N GLU A 272 -21.95 -0.79 5.11
CA GLU A 272 -21.36 -1.70 4.14
C GLU A 272 -20.71 -2.89 4.83
N VAL A 273 -21.01 -4.08 4.35
CA VAL A 273 -20.35 -5.32 4.76
C VAL A 273 -19.50 -5.82 3.59
N THR A 274 -18.21 -6.01 3.85
CA THR A 274 -17.24 -6.60 2.91
C THR A 274 -16.83 -7.97 3.42
N GLY A 275 -17.14 -9.01 2.67
CA GLY A 275 -16.66 -10.37 2.91
C GLY A 275 -15.66 -10.78 1.84
N GLY A 276 -14.49 -11.27 2.24
CA GLY A 276 -13.44 -11.62 1.30
C GLY A 276 -12.47 -12.66 1.83
N ALA A 277 -11.54 -13.05 0.96
CA ALA A 277 -10.41 -13.89 1.32
C ALA A 277 -9.21 -13.63 0.40
N ARG A 278 -8.02 -13.70 0.99
CA ARG A 278 -6.74 -13.74 0.28
C ARG A 278 -6.13 -15.14 0.42
N ILE A 279 -5.52 -15.62 -0.64
CA ILE A 279 -4.78 -16.89 -0.68
C ILE A 279 -3.46 -16.62 -1.38
N ALA A 280 -2.36 -16.73 -0.65
CA ALA A 280 -1.03 -16.48 -1.18
C ALA A 280 -0.07 -17.63 -0.84
N GLY A 281 0.89 -17.91 -1.72
CA GLY A 281 1.82 -18.99 -1.45
C GLY A 281 2.81 -19.27 -2.57
N THR A 282 3.55 -20.38 -2.40
CA THR A 282 4.54 -20.83 -3.39
C THR A 282 4.26 -22.28 -3.84
N LEU A 283 4.40 -22.51 -5.13
CA LEU A 283 4.30 -23.83 -5.76
C LEU A 283 5.67 -24.21 -6.37
N LEU A 284 6.13 -25.44 -6.12
CA LEU A 284 7.36 -25.98 -6.72
C LEU A 284 8.62 -25.13 -6.51
N ASN A 285 8.67 -24.34 -5.42
CA ASN A 285 9.75 -23.45 -5.01
C ASN A 285 10.05 -22.23 -5.95
N ASN A 286 9.58 -22.24 -7.17
CA ASN A 286 9.88 -21.19 -8.15
C ASN A 286 8.64 -20.37 -8.52
N PHE A 287 7.46 -20.91 -8.31
CA PHE A 287 6.19 -20.30 -8.68
C PHE A 287 5.51 -19.74 -7.43
N ASP A 288 5.23 -18.47 -7.41
CA ASP A 288 4.43 -17.82 -6.37
C ASP A 288 3.10 -17.31 -6.92
N TYR A 289 2.14 -17.16 -6.03
CA TYR A 289 0.82 -16.62 -6.38
C TYR A 289 0.23 -15.86 -5.21
N ASP A 290 -0.59 -14.87 -5.55
CA ASP A 290 -1.42 -14.10 -4.63
C ASP A 290 -2.77 -13.83 -5.28
N VAL A 291 -3.84 -14.20 -4.59
CA VAL A 291 -5.20 -14.03 -5.07
C VAL A 291 -6.05 -13.49 -3.94
N GLU A 292 -6.66 -12.32 -4.14
CA GLU A 292 -7.63 -11.76 -3.22
C GLU A 292 -8.94 -11.46 -3.93
N MET A 293 -10.07 -11.81 -3.31
CA MET A 293 -11.40 -11.48 -3.81
C MET A 293 -12.30 -11.04 -2.66
N ASN A 294 -13.13 -10.04 -2.92
CA ASN A 294 -14.14 -9.62 -1.96
C ASN A 294 -15.45 -9.21 -2.62
N LYS A 295 -16.51 -9.28 -1.82
CA LYS A 295 -17.86 -8.87 -2.17
C LYS A 295 -18.37 -7.89 -1.12
N GLN A 296 -18.99 -6.80 -1.60
CA GLN A 296 -19.59 -5.76 -0.77
C GLN A 296 -21.10 -5.76 -0.92
N THR A 297 -21.79 -5.60 0.21
CA THR A 297 -23.25 -5.51 0.30
C THR A 297 -23.66 -4.60 1.43
N GLY A 298 -24.89 -4.10 1.41
CA GLY A 298 -25.40 -3.18 2.42
C GLY A 298 -26.18 -2.02 1.82
N SER A 299 -26.04 -0.83 2.37
CA SER A 299 -26.76 0.35 1.90
C SER A 299 -25.90 1.62 1.91
N LEU A 300 -26.12 2.46 0.92
CA LEU A 300 -25.60 3.83 0.84
C LEU A 300 -26.78 4.77 0.62
N GLY A 301 -27.23 5.45 1.70
CA GLY A 301 -28.48 6.18 1.67
C GLY A 301 -29.65 5.29 1.26
N PRO A 302 -30.37 5.63 0.17
CA PRO A 302 -31.49 4.82 -0.34
C PRO A 302 -31.06 3.63 -1.20
N ASP A 303 -29.78 3.57 -1.63
CA ASP A 303 -29.30 2.59 -2.60
C ASP A 303 -28.79 1.33 -1.89
N THR A 304 -28.99 0.17 -2.53
CA THR A 304 -28.41 -1.09 -2.10
C THR A 304 -27.01 -1.26 -2.69
N ILE A 305 -26.02 -1.59 -1.87
CA ILE A 305 -24.65 -1.87 -2.32
C ILE A 305 -24.59 -3.27 -2.92
N ASP A 306 -24.02 -3.38 -4.13
CA ASP A 306 -23.74 -4.63 -4.83
C ASP A 306 -22.46 -4.50 -5.64
N ALA A 307 -21.31 -4.56 -4.97
CA ALA A 307 -20.00 -4.34 -5.54
C ALA A 307 -19.05 -5.50 -5.27
N TRP A 308 -18.01 -5.65 -6.06
CA TRP A 308 -16.98 -6.67 -5.85
C TRP A 308 -15.65 -6.25 -6.46
N ALA A 309 -14.56 -6.83 -5.95
CA ALA A 309 -13.24 -6.67 -6.50
C ALA A 309 -12.44 -7.98 -6.41
N GLY A 310 -11.41 -8.06 -7.24
CA GLY A 310 -10.49 -9.19 -7.25
C GLY A 310 -9.11 -8.78 -7.73
N HIS A 311 -8.12 -9.47 -7.20
CA HIS A 311 -6.70 -9.37 -7.50
C HIS A 311 -6.16 -10.78 -7.75
N TRP A 312 -5.36 -10.94 -8.79
CA TRP A 312 -4.70 -12.20 -9.14
C TRP A 312 -3.29 -11.90 -9.60
N ASN A 313 -2.30 -12.38 -8.88
CA ASN A 313 -0.89 -12.27 -9.21
C ASN A 313 -0.26 -13.66 -9.31
N ALA A 314 0.62 -13.87 -10.28
CA ALA A 314 1.42 -15.06 -10.41
C ALA A 314 2.83 -14.70 -10.87
N GLY A 315 3.84 -15.26 -10.21
CA GLY A 315 5.24 -15.00 -10.49
C GLY A 315 6.06 -16.29 -10.65
N TYR A 316 7.15 -16.18 -11.37
CA TYR A 316 8.15 -17.24 -11.52
C TYR A 316 9.55 -16.70 -11.29
N THR A 317 10.27 -17.22 -10.30
CA THR A 317 11.64 -16.82 -9.95
C THR A 317 12.66 -17.77 -10.55
N PHE A 318 13.64 -17.21 -11.28
CA PHE A 318 14.76 -17.95 -11.88
C PHE A 318 15.93 -18.01 -10.89
N HIS A 319 15.90 -18.97 -9.97
CA HIS A 319 16.92 -19.12 -8.91
C HIS A 319 18.33 -19.42 -9.43
N GLU A 320 18.46 -19.96 -10.66
CA GLU A 320 19.74 -20.25 -11.31
C GLU A 320 20.42 -18.97 -11.84
N ALA A 321 19.70 -17.88 -12.02
CA ALA A 321 20.25 -16.64 -12.54
C ALA A 321 20.90 -15.80 -11.43
N ARG A 322 21.99 -15.10 -11.77
CA ARG A 322 22.79 -14.32 -10.81
C ARG A 322 22.01 -13.17 -10.12
N ILE A 323 21.02 -12.62 -10.81
CA ILE A 323 20.19 -11.51 -10.32
C ILE A 323 18.81 -11.96 -9.83
N TYR A 324 18.57 -13.29 -9.81
CA TYR A 324 17.33 -13.91 -9.33
C TYR A 324 16.06 -13.24 -9.87
N PRO A 325 15.90 -13.06 -11.20
CA PRO A 325 14.76 -12.34 -11.72
C PRO A 325 13.47 -13.12 -11.44
N ARG A 326 12.45 -12.42 -10.96
CA ARG A 326 11.09 -12.89 -10.86
C ARG A 326 10.26 -12.20 -11.93
N VAL A 327 9.78 -12.94 -12.91
CA VAL A 327 8.81 -12.44 -13.91
C VAL A 327 7.42 -12.67 -13.35
N PHE A 328 6.55 -11.67 -13.41
CA PHE A 328 5.19 -11.79 -12.91
C PHE A 328 4.15 -11.18 -13.85
N ALA A 329 2.93 -11.64 -13.69
CA ALA A 329 1.74 -11.06 -14.30
C ALA A 329 0.64 -10.92 -13.24
N GLU A 330 -0.09 -9.82 -13.34
CA GLU A 330 -1.14 -9.47 -12.41
C GLU A 330 -2.37 -8.98 -13.17
N TYR A 331 -3.56 -9.30 -12.64
CA TYR A 331 -4.83 -8.73 -13.09
C TYR A 331 -5.60 -8.22 -11.88
N ASN A 332 -6.06 -6.97 -11.97
CA ASN A 332 -6.89 -6.33 -10.98
C ASN A 332 -8.23 -5.93 -11.58
N TYR A 333 -9.28 -6.14 -10.82
CA TYR A 333 -10.63 -5.70 -11.17
C TYR A 333 -11.32 -5.10 -9.96
N ALA A 334 -12.01 -3.98 -10.15
CA ALA A 334 -12.96 -3.45 -9.18
C ALA A 334 -14.19 -2.91 -9.90
N SER A 335 -15.38 -3.32 -9.46
CA SER A 335 -16.64 -2.92 -10.08
C SER A 335 -16.90 -1.42 -9.95
N GLY A 336 -17.60 -0.87 -10.95
CA GLY A 336 -18.14 0.48 -10.98
C GLY A 336 -19.66 0.50 -11.04
N ASN A 337 -20.26 1.66 -10.81
CA ASN A 337 -21.71 1.86 -10.88
C ASN A 337 -22.19 1.96 -12.33
N LYS A 338 -22.74 0.87 -12.86
CA LYS A 338 -23.24 0.78 -14.23
C LYS A 338 -24.48 1.64 -14.51
N ASN A 339 -25.26 1.94 -13.46
CA ASN A 339 -26.48 2.72 -13.57
C ASN A 339 -26.60 3.76 -12.44
N PRO A 340 -25.99 4.95 -12.59
CA PRO A 340 -26.00 6.00 -11.56
C PRO A 340 -27.40 6.50 -11.16
N ASN A 341 -28.41 6.28 -11.99
CA ASN A 341 -29.81 6.66 -11.73
C ASN A 341 -30.64 5.48 -11.16
N GLY A 342 -30.02 4.34 -10.92
CA GLY A 342 -30.65 3.18 -10.32
C GLY A 342 -30.70 3.25 -8.80
N THR A 343 -31.15 2.17 -8.19
CA THR A 343 -31.20 1.98 -6.74
C THR A 343 -30.12 0.99 -6.24
N THR A 344 -29.15 0.68 -7.10
CA THR A 344 -28.03 -0.19 -6.78
C THR A 344 -26.74 0.60 -6.93
N TRP A 345 -25.95 0.67 -5.85
CA TRP A 345 -24.61 1.23 -5.85
C TRP A 345 -23.60 0.13 -6.18
N GLY A 346 -23.05 0.17 -7.38
CA GLY A 346 -22.15 -0.87 -7.91
C GLY A 346 -20.67 -0.56 -7.80
N THR A 347 -20.29 0.65 -7.33
CA THR A 347 -18.88 1.03 -7.18
C THR A 347 -18.28 0.35 -5.97
N HIS A 348 -17.19 -0.40 -6.18
CA HIS A 348 -16.41 -1.01 -5.10
C HIS A 348 -15.80 0.07 -4.20
N ASP A 349 -15.91 -0.09 -2.89
CA ASP A 349 -15.17 0.68 -1.91
C ASP A 349 -13.85 0.00 -1.55
N GLN A 350 -12.72 0.66 -1.83
CA GLN A 350 -11.40 0.11 -1.50
C GLN A 350 -11.10 0.11 0.00
N ILE A 351 -11.98 0.67 0.83
CA ILE A 351 -11.92 0.78 2.30
C ILE A 351 -10.73 1.64 2.75
N TYR A 352 -9.64 1.03 3.24
CA TYR A 352 -8.46 1.73 3.78
C TYR A 352 -7.14 1.12 3.30
N PRO A 353 -6.87 1.05 1.99
CA PRO A 353 -5.68 0.38 1.44
C PRO A 353 -4.39 1.16 1.71
N SER A 354 -3.26 0.47 1.66
CA SER A 354 -1.98 1.05 1.26
C SER A 354 -1.96 1.08 -0.28
N ALA A 355 -2.46 2.17 -0.88
CA ALA A 355 -2.80 2.17 -2.30
C ALA A 355 -1.58 2.25 -3.23
N HIS A 356 -0.48 2.83 -2.77
CA HIS A 356 0.77 2.92 -3.54
C HIS A 356 1.24 1.51 -3.91
N ASP A 357 1.71 1.32 -5.14
CA ASP A 357 2.11 0.05 -5.76
C ASP A 357 0.98 -0.98 -6.05
N LYS A 358 -0.20 -0.87 -5.42
CA LYS A 358 -1.25 -1.90 -5.59
C LYS A 358 -1.95 -1.81 -6.95
N ILE A 359 -2.18 -0.60 -7.45
CA ILE A 359 -2.77 -0.38 -8.77
C ILE A 359 -1.81 0.42 -9.67
N SER A 360 -1.10 1.42 -9.15
CA SER A 360 -0.25 2.32 -9.92
C SER A 360 0.82 2.90 -8.99
N PHE A 361 2.08 2.85 -9.35
CA PHE A 361 3.14 3.54 -8.60
C PHE A 361 3.08 5.07 -8.75
N ALA A 362 2.46 5.55 -9.82
CA ALA A 362 2.19 6.97 -10.00
C ALA A 362 1.02 7.48 -9.14
N ASP A 363 0.34 6.61 -8.38
CA ASP A 363 -0.79 6.93 -7.50
C ASP A 363 -1.99 7.60 -8.19
N GLN A 364 -2.14 7.41 -9.53
CA GLN A 364 -3.20 8.08 -10.30
C GLN A 364 -4.54 7.38 -10.17
N PHE A 365 -4.55 6.07 -9.91
CA PHE A 365 -5.77 5.27 -9.87
C PHE A 365 -5.90 4.49 -8.55
N GLY A 366 -7.16 4.31 -8.10
CA GLY A 366 -7.52 3.50 -6.96
C GLY A 366 -8.22 2.20 -7.39
N TRP A 367 -8.37 1.25 -6.48
CA TRP A 367 -9.05 -0.02 -6.72
C TRP A 367 -10.57 0.14 -6.70
N ARG A 368 -11.08 1.00 -7.61
CA ARG A 368 -12.49 1.41 -7.76
C ARG A 368 -12.79 1.64 -9.23
N ASN A 369 -13.85 1.03 -9.77
CA ASN A 369 -14.26 1.17 -11.18
C ASN A 369 -13.09 0.98 -12.17
N ILE A 370 -12.25 -0.02 -11.96
CA ILE A 370 -11.01 -0.21 -12.71
C ILE A 370 -10.82 -1.66 -13.15
N GLU A 371 -10.21 -1.84 -14.29
CA GLU A 371 -9.55 -3.05 -14.76
C GLU A 371 -8.09 -2.71 -15.04
N ASP A 372 -7.17 -3.54 -14.60
CA ASP A 372 -5.74 -3.37 -14.77
C ASP A 372 -5.08 -4.70 -15.12
N ILE A 373 -4.20 -4.67 -16.10
CA ILE A 373 -3.30 -5.78 -16.47
C ILE A 373 -1.88 -5.29 -16.28
N ARG A 374 -1.15 -5.94 -15.39
CA ARG A 374 0.24 -5.64 -15.09
C ARG A 374 1.14 -6.79 -15.48
N VAL A 375 2.31 -6.48 -16.03
CA VAL A 375 3.41 -7.42 -16.22
C VAL A 375 4.70 -6.77 -15.79
N GLY A 376 5.59 -7.53 -15.15
CA GLY A 376 6.83 -6.95 -14.66
C GLY A 376 7.91 -7.97 -14.33
N VAL A 377 9.04 -7.42 -13.92
CA VAL A 377 10.21 -8.16 -13.47
C VAL A 377 10.74 -7.53 -12.18
N ASP A 378 10.95 -8.36 -11.16
CA ASP A 378 11.67 -7.99 -9.94
C ASP A 378 13.08 -8.61 -10.00
N GLU A 379 14.09 -7.86 -9.62
CA GLU A 379 15.46 -8.30 -9.64
C GLU A 379 16.19 -8.01 -8.33
N LYS A 380 17.01 -8.96 -7.85
CA LYS A 380 17.91 -8.75 -6.70
C LYS A 380 19.35 -8.76 -7.16
N ILE A 381 20.02 -7.61 -7.12
CA ILE A 381 21.42 -7.49 -7.52
C ILE A 381 22.31 -7.47 -6.28
N GLY A 382 22.97 -8.59 -6.04
CA GLY A 382 23.74 -8.83 -4.81
C GLY A 382 22.82 -8.86 -3.57
N LYS A 383 23.25 -8.20 -2.48
CA LYS A 383 22.50 -8.15 -1.22
C LYS A 383 21.87 -6.77 -0.94
N LYS A 384 22.05 -5.82 -1.84
CA LYS A 384 21.77 -4.42 -1.56
C LYS A 384 20.77 -3.77 -2.50
N TRP A 385 20.67 -4.22 -3.74
CA TRP A 385 19.79 -3.62 -4.74
C TRP A 385 18.57 -4.50 -4.98
N THR A 386 17.41 -3.88 -5.01
CA THR A 386 16.19 -4.43 -5.58
C THR A 386 15.75 -3.52 -6.71
N LEU A 387 15.42 -4.07 -7.85
CA LEU A 387 14.88 -3.35 -9.00
C LEU A 387 13.51 -3.93 -9.34
N THR A 388 12.58 -3.08 -9.73
CA THR A 388 11.28 -3.46 -10.28
C THR A 388 11.05 -2.67 -11.55
N GLU A 389 10.73 -3.38 -12.61
CA GLU A 389 10.34 -2.83 -13.90
C GLU A 389 8.98 -3.41 -14.25
N MET A 390 7.98 -2.56 -14.52
CA MET A 390 6.66 -3.06 -14.89
C MET A 390 5.91 -2.14 -15.82
N VAL A 391 4.91 -2.71 -16.44
CA VAL A 391 3.93 -2.02 -17.29
C VAL A 391 2.55 -2.40 -16.84
N ASP A 392 1.74 -1.39 -16.62
CA ASP A 392 0.31 -1.49 -16.35
C ASP A 392 -0.48 -0.96 -17.54
N ASP A 393 -1.62 -1.57 -17.83
CA ASP A 393 -2.56 -1.07 -18.82
C ASP A 393 -3.96 -1.02 -18.20
N PHE A 394 -4.59 0.18 -18.19
CA PHE A 394 -5.75 0.50 -17.38
C PHE A 394 -7.00 0.78 -18.19
N TRP A 395 -8.14 0.26 -17.73
CA TRP A 395 -9.47 0.57 -18.26
C TRP A 395 -10.45 0.83 -17.12
N LEU A 396 -11.48 1.60 -17.40
CA LEU A 396 -12.66 1.65 -16.53
C LEU A 396 -13.49 0.38 -16.68
N ALA A 397 -13.95 -0.18 -15.59
CA ALA A 397 -14.92 -1.28 -15.56
C ALA A 397 -16.28 -0.82 -16.15
N THR A 398 -16.60 0.47 -15.98
CA THR A 398 -17.72 1.12 -16.68
C THR A 398 -17.48 2.63 -16.88
N LYS A 399 -17.85 3.16 -18.05
CA LYS A 399 -17.78 4.60 -18.35
C LYS A 399 -18.92 5.41 -17.69
N ASN A 400 -19.91 4.72 -17.12
CA ASN A 400 -21.03 5.35 -16.42
C ASN A 400 -20.67 5.81 -15.00
N ASP A 401 -19.48 5.47 -14.54
CA ASP A 401 -18.95 5.82 -13.24
C ASP A 401 -17.67 6.65 -13.37
N ALA A 402 -17.24 7.29 -12.28
CA ALA A 402 -16.08 8.17 -12.24
C ALA A 402 -14.75 7.42 -12.38
N VAL A 403 -13.67 8.15 -12.68
CA VAL A 403 -12.28 7.74 -12.40
C VAL A 403 -11.97 8.09 -10.96
N TYR A 404 -11.44 7.14 -10.20
CA TYR A 404 -11.09 7.34 -8.80
C TYR A 404 -9.58 7.36 -8.60
N ALA A 405 -9.09 8.33 -7.83
CA ALA A 405 -7.69 8.41 -7.43
C ALA A 405 -7.32 7.31 -6.42
N SER A 406 -6.02 7.11 -6.17
CA SER A 406 -5.50 6.18 -5.16
C SER A 406 -6.08 6.42 -3.75
N SER A 407 -6.44 7.66 -3.43
CA SER A 407 -7.16 8.03 -2.20
C SER A 407 -8.60 7.51 -2.11
N GLY A 408 -9.19 7.01 -3.21
CA GLY A 408 -10.59 6.64 -3.33
C GLY A 408 -11.52 7.81 -3.72
N SER A 409 -11.02 9.05 -3.76
CA SER A 409 -11.81 10.21 -4.18
C SER A 409 -11.99 10.27 -5.71
N ILE A 410 -13.03 10.97 -6.16
CA ILE A 410 -13.26 11.18 -7.58
C ILE A 410 -12.18 12.09 -8.16
N ALA A 411 -11.39 11.57 -9.10
CA ALA A 411 -10.38 12.31 -9.84
C ALA A 411 -11.00 12.96 -11.08
N ILE A 412 -11.85 12.23 -11.83
CA ILE A 412 -12.52 12.71 -13.02
C ILE A 412 -13.97 12.22 -13.00
N ALA A 413 -14.91 13.13 -13.18
CA ALA A 413 -16.32 12.77 -13.25
C ALA A 413 -16.62 11.80 -14.41
N ALA A 414 -17.67 10.99 -14.25
CA ALA A 414 -18.09 10.06 -15.29
C ALA A 414 -18.31 10.73 -16.64
N HIS A 415 -17.83 10.10 -17.71
CA HIS A 415 -18.01 10.55 -19.08
C HIS A 415 -18.60 9.43 -19.96
N PRO A 416 -19.91 9.12 -19.82
CA PRO A 416 -20.55 7.99 -20.51
C PRO A 416 -20.45 8.05 -22.04
N GLY A 417 -20.30 9.28 -22.59
CA GLY A 417 -20.16 9.53 -24.02
C GLY A 417 -18.78 9.22 -24.61
N ALA A 418 -17.78 8.88 -23.79
CA ALA A 418 -16.46 8.52 -24.27
C ALA A 418 -16.50 7.31 -25.20
N THR A 419 -15.66 7.33 -26.25
CA THR A 419 -15.61 6.25 -27.25
C THR A 419 -14.91 5.01 -26.75
N SER A 420 -14.03 5.16 -25.75
CA SER A 420 -13.24 4.09 -25.13
C SER A 420 -13.35 4.13 -23.60
N SER A 421 -13.08 3.03 -22.93
CA SER A 421 -12.84 2.96 -21.48
C SER A 421 -11.35 2.97 -21.12
N HIS A 422 -10.43 2.97 -22.10
CA HIS A 422 -9.00 2.89 -21.90
C HIS A 422 -8.48 4.18 -21.26
N LEU A 423 -7.95 4.07 -20.04
CA LEU A 423 -7.36 5.17 -19.26
C LEU A 423 -5.95 5.48 -19.70
N GLY A 424 -5.13 4.44 -19.92
CA GLY A 424 -3.74 4.62 -20.36
C GLY A 424 -2.85 3.44 -20.01
N THR A 425 -1.58 3.59 -20.38
CA THR A 425 -0.52 2.62 -20.09
C THR A 425 0.55 3.28 -19.24
N GLU A 426 0.91 2.70 -18.11
CA GLU A 426 1.97 3.19 -17.20
C GLU A 426 3.22 2.33 -17.32
N LEU A 427 4.37 2.98 -17.30
CA LEU A 427 5.68 2.36 -17.20
C LEU A 427 6.33 2.78 -15.90
N ASP A 428 6.73 1.81 -15.07
CA ASP A 428 7.37 2.04 -13.79
C ASP A 428 8.76 1.43 -13.74
N LEU A 429 9.71 2.21 -13.23
CA LEU A 429 11.10 1.84 -12.99
C LEU A 429 11.44 2.22 -11.55
N ILE A 430 11.56 1.23 -10.67
CA ILE A 430 11.81 1.43 -9.24
C ILE A 430 13.13 0.76 -8.85
N ALA A 431 13.93 1.43 -8.02
CA ALA A 431 15.20 0.91 -7.55
C ALA A 431 15.40 1.25 -6.07
N ASP A 432 15.62 0.23 -5.24
CA ASP A 432 15.97 0.41 -3.84
C ASP A 432 17.40 -0.07 -3.57
N TYR A 433 18.15 0.74 -2.80
CA TYR A 433 19.49 0.42 -2.34
C TYR A 433 19.56 0.38 -0.83
N LYS A 434 19.65 -0.80 -0.26
CA LYS A 434 19.84 -1.01 1.17
C LYS A 434 21.32 -0.94 1.52
N GLN A 435 21.78 0.22 1.99
CA GLN A 435 23.18 0.41 2.37
C GLN A 435 23.56 -0.45 3.57
N ASN A 436 22.71 -0.45 4.61
CA ASN A 436 22.81 -1.26 5.83
C ASN A 436 21.40 -1.38 6.45
N ARG A 437 21.28 -1.91 7.69
CA ARG A 437 20.01 -2.06 8.40
C ARG A 437 19.32 -0.74 8.76
N HIS A 438 20.05 0.38 8.74
CA HIS A 438 19.56 1.70 9.13
C HIS A 438 19.21 2.59 7.94
N ILE A 439 19.92 2.46 6.81
CA ILE A 439 19.82 3.41 5.70
C ILE A 439 19.41 2.69 4.43
N THR A 440 18.31 3.15 3.86
CA THR A 440 17.80 2.75 2.54
C THR A 440 17.65 4.00 1.66
N TYR A 441 18.07 3.91 0.41
CA TYR A 441 17.80 4.89 -0.64
C TYR A 441 16.85 4.27 -1.66
N GLY A 442 15.88 5.05 -2.11
CA GLY A 442 14.98 4.64 -3.17
C GLY A 442 14.92 5.66 -4.29
N PHE A 443 14.68 5.18 -5.50
CA PHE A 443 14.54 5.96 -6.72
C PHE A 443 13.39 5.38 -7.54
N GLY A 444 12.57 6.24 -8.10
CA GLY A 444 11.49 5.80 -8.99
C GLY A 444 11.25 6.78 -10.11
N PHE A 445 10.78 6.24 -11.22
CA PHE A 445 10.28 6.99 -12.35
C PHE A 445 9.06 6.27 -12.90
N CYS A 446 7.91 6.93 -12.83
CA CYS A 446 6.66 6.43 -13.39
C CYS A 446 6.21 7.35 -14.53
N HIS A 447 5.76 6.76 -15.63
CA HIS A 447 5.24 7.49 -16.78
C HIS A 447 3.93 6.88 -17.26
N LEU A 448 2.84 7.64 -17.16
CA LEU A 448 1.53 7.26 -17.67
C LEU A 448 1.28 7.93 -19.03
N PHE A 449 1.20 7.15 -20.07
CA PHE A 449 0.70 7.54 -21.39
C PHE A 449 -0.82 7.57 -21.32
N THR A 450 -1.42 8.75 -21.47
CA THR A 450 -2.88 8.90 -21.38
C THR A 450 -3.61 8.20 -22.51
N GLY A 451 -4.63 7.43 -22.16
CA GLY A 451 -5.50 6.72 -23.07
C GLY A 451 -6.63 7.58 -23.62
N GLU A 452 -7.41 6.99 -24.51
CA GLU A 452 -8.50 7.69 -25.22
C GLU A 452 -9.58 8.24 -24.27
N TYR A 453 -9.85 7.54 -23.12
CA TYR A 453 -10.81 8.06 -22.14
C TYR A 453 -10.34 9.39 -21.55
N LEU A 454 -9.08 9.45 -21.08
CA LEU A 454 -8.51 10.65 -20.47
C LEU A 454 -8.37 11.80 -21.47
N ASN A 455 -8.13 11.49 -22.75
CA ASN A 455 -8.10 12.48 -23.82
C ASN A 455 -9.47 13.13 -24.05
N GLN A 456 -10.56 12.41 -23.78
CA GLN A 456 -11.94 12.91 -23.97
C GLN A 456 -12.54 13.51 -22.69
N ALA A 457 -12.23 12.93 -21.53
CA ALA A 457 -12.84 13.29 -20.24
C ALA A 457 -12.02 14.29 -19.42
N ALA A 458 -10.72 14.44 -19.73
CA ALA A 458 -9.79 15.35 -19.08
C ALA A 458 -8.99 16.16 -20.12
N HIS A 459 -7.80 16.63 -19.78
CA HIS A 459 -6.94 17.37 -20.71
C HIS A 459 -6.01 16.47 -21.54
N GLY A 460 -5.94 15.18 -21.22
CA GLY A 460 -5.14 14.19 -21.95
C GLY A 460 -3.62 14.40 -21.88
N LYS A 461 -3.12 15.15 -20.91
CA LYS A 461 -1.68 15.33 -20.70
C LYS A 461 -1.12 14.07 -20.03
N ASP A 462 -0.07 13.50 -20.63
CA ASP A 462 0.70 12.41 -20.00
C ASP A 462 1.23 12.83 -18.64
N TYR A 463 1.33 11.87 -17.72
CA TYR A 463 1.77 12.12 -16.35
C TYR A 463 3.15 11.50 -16.09
N ASN A 464 4.03 12.28 -15.46
CA ASN A 464 5.35 11.83 -15.03
C ASN A 464 5.50 12.00 -13.52
N TYR A 465 6.06 10.99 -12.87
CA TYR A 465 6.30 10.96 -11.43
C TYR A 465 7.69 10.42 -11.10
N PRO A 466 8.76 11.23 -11.27
CA PRO A 466 10.06 10.92 -10.72
C PRO A 466 10.11 11.22 -9.24
N PHE A 467 10.71 10.32 -8.46
CA PHE A 467 10.97 10.52 -7.03
C PHE A 467 12.31 9.93 -6.59
N ALA A 468 12.81 10.43 -5.47
CA ALA A 468 13.94 9.86 -4.78
C ALA A 468 13.77 10.05 -3.27
N TYR A 469 14.19 9.05 -2.48
CA TYR A 469 14.10 9.14 -1.04
C TYR A 469 15.30 8.54 -0.32
N VAL A 470 15.48 8.96 0.92
CA VAL A 470 16.33 8.30 1.91
C VAL A 470 15.50 8.07 3.17
N THR A 471 15.58 6.84 3.67
CA THR A 471 15.02 6.48 4.98
C THR A 471 16.16 6.10 5.91
N TYR A 472 16.17 6.68 7.11
CA TYR A 472 17.12 6.38 8.18
C TYR A 472 16.34 5.93 9.41
N VAL A 473 16.59 4.69 9.86
CA VAL A 473 15.99 4.09 11.08
C VAL A 473 17.07 3.97 12.16
N PHE A 474 16.78 4.40 13.39
CA PHE A 474 17.75 4.54 14.46
C PHE A 474 17.18 4.24 15.84
#